data_0c63d9d8e533aa010c0119bd37699cf7
#
_entry.id   0c63d9d8e533aa010c0119bd37699cf7
#
_cell.length_a   1.000
_cell.length_b   1.000
_cell.length_c   1.000
_cell.angle_alpha   90.00
_cell.angle_beta   90.00
_cell.angle_gamma   90.00
#
_symmetry.space_group_name_H-M   'P 1'
#
loop_
_entity.id
_entity.type
_entity.pdbx_description
1 polymer ?
#
loop_
_entity_poly.entity_id
_entity_poly.type
_entity_poly.pdbx_seq_one_letter_code
_entity_poly.pdbx_strand_id
1 'polypeptide(L)'
;MAQKGVLWNGKYYTIPQAASKIDSSALAKSPLGGANVLAVLGEMIGLIPPQTAMQVGNPSLALSLINPISEEARLASQLVFQPSPGTDTPGASQVFFLPVNPATPATLDLGTMVLASYMFGLPASQLKVKVETGTTGKKISVAFQDNSESFDNLEKDSFSILYTGTGSAATMTIDVTLANHKLTTAITGAADALNLDLNTYNTIQALVDAINATGKYTASVVTGSPNDSTMLLDAVVTQDIKTASFTAGSDLQAAVDGINSLSAYFSAARKVDAGAAPANINWTYATGGSNGATTNDDWQAAFDVLKTMQVDLILLISDDPSIHSMGDAHCTFMSGPTGKSERRQFVGGALQNWNNPASRAASIVSLKAAAANLNSDLTMHAGLGCYQYDPNGKPKLYPAYITAAMYAGIAAGSSPVMPLTRKTLRCLGLETNLQVTETSDLIDSGIAPPFPDTVQGAGYVVSRQVTTWNQDSDLYHIEFSVGRGADYLAAQVRKRHEQIAGQPGTEGMDATIVNLTNGVLQDALTAGYIRSYDPKQTQLRVDGTIRYVDYSAAPILPINWIFSTYHLLPTTATIQL
;
A
#
# COMPACT_ATOMS: atom_id res chain seq x y z
N MET A 1 -11.71 -33.15 33.60
CA MET A 1 -10.36 -33.35 34.20
C MET A 1 -9.93 -32.01 34.79
N ALA A 2 -9.50 -31.95 36.04
CA ALA A 2 -9.01 -30.72 36.65
C ALA A 2 -7.74 -30.27 35.92
N GLN A 3 -7.68 -29.00 35.57
CA GLN A 3 -6.54 -28.39 34.89
C GLN A 3 -5.33 -28.40 35.83
N LYS A 4 -4.30 -29.20 35.51
CA LYS A 4 -3.12 -29.38 36.37
C LYS A 4 -2.01 -28.34 36.15
N GLY A 5 -2.26 -27.32 35.36
CA GLY A 5 -1.31 -26.24 35.05
C GLY A 5 -1.96 -25.13 34.24
N VAL A 6 -1.21 -24.04 33.99
CA VAL A 6 -1.66 -22.85 33.28
C VAL A 6 -0.75 -22.54 32.09
N LEU A 7 -1.34 -22.18 30.97
CA LEU A 7 -0.62 -21.68 29.79
C LEU A 7 -0.45 -20.15 29.93
N TRP A 8 0.79 -19.68 29.96
CA TRP A 8 1.11 -18.26 30.00
C TRP A 8 2.30 -17.95 29.09
N ASN A 9 2.18 -16.96 28.24
CA ASN A 9 3.18 -16.53 27.26
C ASN A 9 3.73 -17.68 26.37
N GLY A 10 2.81 -18.55 25.89
CA GLY A 10 3.17 -19.71 25.02
C GLY A 10 3.83 -20.88 25.73
N LYS A 11 3.98 -20.84 27.06
CA LYS A 11 4.60 -21.91 27.85
C LYS A 11 3.63 -22.43 28.92
N TYR A 12 3.61 -23.75 29.09
CA TYR A 12 2.74 -24.42 30.06
C TYR A 12 3.46 -24.61 31.41
N TYR A 13 2.87 -24.13 32.49
CA TYR A 13 3.40 -24.19 33.85
C TYR A 13 2.53 -25.08 34.71
N THR A 14 3.13 -26.13 35.30
CA THR A 14 2.45 -27.07 36.20
C THR A 14 2.75 -26.83 37.67
N ILE A 15 3.85 -26.12 37.95
CA ILE A 15 4.27 -25.77 39.31
C ILE A 15 3.74 -24.37 39.63
N PRO A 16 3.03 -24.16 40.76
CA PRO A 16 2.61 -22.84 41.20
C PRO A 16 3.84 -21.92 41.36
N GLN A 17 3.85 -20.81 40.64
CA GLN A 17 4.92 -19.81 40.70
C GLN A 17 4.43 -18.44 40.28
N ALA A 18 5.13 -17.39 40.69
CA ALA A 18 4.96 -16.07 40.13
C ALA A 18 5.88 -15.91 38.90
N ALA A 19 5.33 -15.43 37.80
CA ALA A 19 6.08 -15.14 36.58
C ALA A 19 5.75 -13.71 36.12
N SER A 20 6.78 -12.99 35.69
CA SER A 20 6.64 -11.64 35.13
C SER A 20 7.19 -11.60 33.71
N LYS A 21 6.57 -10.78 32.88
CA LYS A 21 7.05 -10.45 31.53
C LYS A 21 7.13 -8.94 31.43
N ILE A 22 8.25 -8.44 30.93
CA ILE A 22 8.35 -7.04 30.53
C ILE A 22 7.72 -6.92 29.16
N ASP A 23 6.64 -6.18 29.06
CA ASP A 23 6.01 -5.81 27.80
C ASP A 23 6.39 -4.36 27.48
N SER A 24 7.30 -4.20 26.52
CA SER A 24 7.72 -2.88 26.04
C SER A 24 6.79 -2.32 24.96
N SER A 25 5.74 -3.03 24.59
CA SER A 25 4.80 -2.57 23.53
C SER A 25 4.07 -1.28 23.93
N ALA A 26 3.90 -1.03 25.23
CA ALA A 26 3.35 0.22 25.75
C ALA A 26 4.33 1.40 25.66
N LEU A 27 5.64 1.15 25.61
CA LEU A 27 6.65 2.20 25.43
C LEU A 27 6.71 2.69 23.98
N ALA A 28 6.26 1.88 23.03
CA ALA A 28 6.20 2.21 21.61
C ALA A 28 4.82 2.80 21.20
N LYS A 29 3.82 2.75 22.06
CA LYS A 29 2.48 3.30 21.80
C LYS A 29 2.30 4.58 22.59
N SER A 30 2.17 5.71 21.88
CA SER A 30 1.55 6.89 22.48
C SER A 30 0.19 6.48 23.04
N PRO A 31 -0.15 6.82 24.31
CA PRO A 31 -1.45 6.52 24.90
C PRO A 31 -2.63 7.10 24.10
N LEU A 32 -2.37 8.06 23.24
CA LEU A 32 -3.31 8.72 22.32
C LEU A 32 -3.11 8.14 20.92
N GLY A 33 -3.17 7.03 20.52
CA GLY A 33 -3.15 6.46 19.16
C GLY A 33 -2.19 7.12 18.16
N GLY A 34 -1.72 6.45 17.15
CA GLY A 34 -0.83 7.01 16.14
C GLY A 34 -1.57 7.96 15.16
N ALA A 35 -0.93 9.05 14.78
CA ALA A 35 -1.38 9.99 13.75
C ALA A 35 -0.26 10.18 12.70
N ASN A 36 0.29 9.09 12.18
CA ASN A 36 1.50 9.17 11.37
C ASN A 36 1.42 8.25 10.13
N VAL A 37 0.21 7.99 9.67
CA VAL A 37 0.00 7.17 8.46
C VAL A 37 0.12 8.06 7.24
N LEU A 38 1.11 7.76 6.40
CA LEU A 38 1.39 8.48 5.16
C LEU A 38 0.85 7.68 3.97
N ALA A 39 0.12 8.35 3.07
CA ALA A 39 -0.18 7.84 1.73
C ALA A 39 0.68 8.55 0.68
N VAL A 40 1.24 7.79 -0.24
CA VAL A 40 2.04 8.27 -1.37
C VAL A 40 1.31 7.91 -2.65
N LEU A 41 0.86 8.93 -3.37
CA LEU A 41 0.14 8.82 -4.64
C LEU A 41 1.02 9.29 -5.78
N GLY A 42 1.02 8.54 -6.86
CA GLY A 42 1.77 8.90 -8.06
C GLY A 42 1.70 7.82 -9.13
N GLU A 43 2.29 8.10 -10.29
CA GLU A 43 2.45 7.09 -11.33
C GLU A 43 3.48 6.05 -10.87
N MET A 44 3.01 4.81 -10.71
CA MET A 44 3.84 3.69 -10.27
C MET A 44 3.47 2.46 -11.09
N ILE A 45 4.48 1.70 -11.50
CA ILE A 45 4.31 0.38 -12.10
C ILE A 45 5.09 -0.65 -11.30
N GLY A 46 4.68 -1.89 -11.33
CA GLY A 46 5.32 -2.99 -10.59
C GLY A 46 4.30 -3.99 -10.08
N LEU A 47 4.44 -4.41 -8.83
CA LEU A 47 3.58 -5.44 -8.22
C LEU A 47 2.36 -4.88 -7.49
N ILE A 48 2.23 -3.55 -7.37
CA ILE A 48 1.07 -2.92 -6.77
C ILE A 48 0.01 -2.70 -7.86
N PRO A 49 -1.20 -3.28 -7.72
CA PRO A 49 -2.26 -3.06 -8.70
C PRO A 49 -2.69 -1.58 -8.75
N PRO A 50 -3.07 -1.06 -9.91
CA PRO A 50 -3.66 0.27 -10.04
C PRO A 50 -4.83 0.48 -9.08
N GLN A 51 -4.98 1.70 -8.59
CA GLN A 51 -6.08 2.09 -7.68
C GLN A 51 -6.21 1.20 -6.42
N THR A 52 -5.09 0.57 -6.02
CA THR A 52 -5.04 -0.30 -4.84
C THR A 52 -3.97 0.20 -3.89
N ALA A 53 -4.37 0.53 -2.67
CA ALA A 53 -3.43 0.97 -1.65
C ALA A 53 -2.73 -0.22 -0.98
N MET A 54 -1.41 -0.25 -1.04
CA MET A 54 -0.60 -1.29 -0.41
C MET A 54 0.23 -0.71 0.73
N GLN A 55 0.07 -1.29 1.92
CA GLN A 55 0.83 -0.89 3.10
C GLN A 55 2.25 -1.46 3.07
N VAL A 56 3.22 -0.59 3.33
CA VAL A 56 4.64 -0.92 3.35
C VAL A 56 5.27 -0.35 4.62
N GLY A 57 6.07 -1.14 5.31
CA GLY A 57 6.72 -0.76 6.57
C GLY A 57 8.22 -0.45 6.46
N ASN A 58 8.83 -0.65 5.30
CA ASN A 58 10.26 -0.39 5.12
C ASN A 58 10.63 -0.12 3.65
N PRO A 59 11.76 0.57 3.38
CA PRO A 59 12.15 0.95 2.03
C PRO A 59 12.50 -0.24 1.13
N SER A 60 13.05 -1.34 1.67
CA SER A 60 13.44 -2.50 0.86
C SER A 60 12.22 -3.17 0.25
N LEU A 61 11.13 -3.31 1.01
CA LEU A 61 9.86 -3.83 0.50
C LEU A 61 9.26 -2.88 -0.56
N ALA A 62 9.27 -1.56 -0.34
CA ALA A 62 8.81 -0.60 -1.34
C ALA A 62 9.57 -0.76 -2.67
N LEU A 63 10.89 -0.89 -2.59
CA LEU A 63 11.75 -1.06 -3.78
C LEU A 63 11.53 -2.40 -4.50
N SER A 64 11.09 -3.45 -3.81
CA SER A 64 10.74 -4.72 -4.44
C SER A 64 9.38 -4.69 -5.14
N LEU A 65 8.48 -3.83 -4.71
CA LEU A 65 7.13 -3.69 -5.24
C LEU A 65 7.05 -2.72 -6.43
N ILE A 66 7.89 -1.68 -6.45
CA ILE A 66 7.89 -0.64 -7.49
C ILE A 66 8.99 -0.93 -8.50
N ASN A 67 8.63 -1.02 -9.79
CA ASN A 67 9.57 -1.30 -10.87
C ASN A 67 10.62 -0.18 -11.02
N PRO A 68 11.90 -0.50 -11.34
CA PRO A 68 12.95 0.50 -11.57
C PRO A 68 12.64 1.60 -12.59
N ILE A 69 11.76 1.37 -13.55
CA ILE A 69 11.33 2.38 -14.53
C ILE A 69 10.54 3.52 -13.86
N SER A 70 9.81 3.25 -12.77
CA SER A 70 9.18 4.29 -11.95
C SER A 70 10.20 4.95 -11.01
N GLU A 71 11.21 5.58 -11.60
CA GLU A 71 12.37 6.12 -10.90
C GLU A 71 11.99 7.07 -9.78
N GLU A 72 11.09 8.03 -10.04
CA GLU A 72 10.67 9.05 -9.08
C GLU A 72 9.84 8.46 -7.93
N ALA A 73 8.94 7.53 -8.23
CA ALA A 73 8.18 6.82 -7.20
C ALA A 73 9.09 5.97 -6.29
N ARG A 74 10.12 5.32 -6.86
CA ARG A 74 11.13 4.58 -6.09
C ARG A 74 11.96 5.51 -5.21
N LEU A 75 12.40 6.63 -5.77
CA LEU A 75 13.17 7.62 -5.02
C LEU A 75 12.33 8.22 -3.89
N ALA A 76 11.11 8.65 -4.17
CA ALA A 76 10.17 9.13 -3.15
C ALA A 76 9.93 8.08 -2.07
N SER A 77 9.77 6.80 -2.45
CA SER A 77 9.60 5.71 -1.49
C SER A 77 10.80 5.52 -0.57
N GLN A 78 12.02 5.71 -1.04
CA GLN A 78 13.21 5.69 -0.18
C GLN A 78 13.25 6.89 0.77
N LEU A 79 12.95 8.08 0.24
CA LEU A 79 13.06 9.33 0.99
C LEU A 79 11.99 9.49 2.07
N VAL A 80 10.78 8.93 1.90
CA VAL A 80 9.78 8.95 2.97
C VAL A 80 10.19 8.09 4.18
N PHE A 81 10.93 7.00 3.96
CA PHE A 81 11.47 6.17 5.05
C PHE A 81 12.80 6.70 5.60
N GLN A 82 13.59 7.35 4.76
CA GLN A 82 14.94 7.84 5.11
C GLN A 82 15.14 9.29 4.66
N PRO A 83 14.39 10.24 5.21
CA PRO A 83 14.37 11.63 4.73
C PRO A 83 15.63 12.44 5.11
N SER A 84 16.37 11.99 6.11
CA SER A 84 17.56 12.66 6.65
C SER A 84 18.77 11.72 6.61
N PRO A 85 20.00 12.27 6.48
CA PRO A 85 21.23 11.47 6.58
C PRO A 85 21.51 10.97 8.00
N GLY A 86 21.01 11.67 9.04
CA GLY A 86 21.19 11.30 10.45
C GLY A 86 20.06 10.40 10.98
N THR A 87 20.28 9.81 12.15
CA THR A 87 19.30 8.99 12.87
C THR A 87 18.36 9.80 13.75
N ASP A 88 18.70 11.09 13.99
CA ASP A 88 17.95 11.97 14.91
C ASP A 88 16.60 12.45 14.33
N THR A 89 16.41 12.26 13.03
CA THR A 89 15.19 12.60 12.32
C THR A 89 14.63 11.33 11.65
N PRO A 90 13.76 10.59 12.34
CA PRO A 90 13.19 9.36 11.81
C PRO A 90 12.29 9.64 10.61
N GLY A 91 12.24 8.68 9.68
CA GLY A 91 11.28 8.67 8.59
C GLY A 91 9.99 7.96 8.95
N ALA A 92 9.07 7.88 7.99
CA ALA A 92 7.81 7.18 8.13
C ALA A 92 8.01 5.72 8.53
N SER A 93 7.10 5.19 9.35
CA SER A 93 7.08 3.77 9.74
C SER A 93 5.93 2.99 9.10
N GLN A 94 4.91 3.70 8.61
CA GLN A 94 3.74 3.13 7.99
C GLN A 94 3.35 3.99 6.79
N VAL A 95 3.49 3.43 5.59
CA VAL A 95 3.24 4.12 4.33
C VAL A 95 2.32 3.28 3.46
N PHE A 96 1.29 3.89 2.89
CA PHE A 96 0.51 3.29 1.82
C PHE A 96 0.97 3.84 0.48
N PHE A 97 1.31 2.96 -0.44
CA PHE A 97 1.56 3.33 -1.84
C PHE A 97 0.32 3.05 -2.66
N LEU A 98 -0.09 4.03 -3.43
CA LEU A 98 -1.30 3.99 -4.26
C LEU A 98 -0.96 4.44 -5.69
N PRO A 99 -0.76 3.48 -6.64
CA PRO A 99 -0.58 3.81 -8.05
C PRO A 99 -1.84 4.45 -8.63
N VAL A 100 -1.67 5.60 -9.27
CA VAL A 100 -2.80 6.34 -9.88
C VAL A 100 -3.00 5.97 -11.35
N ASN A 101 -1.92 5.64 -12.07
CA ASN A 101 -1.97 5.32 -13.48
C ASN A 101 -2.71 3.99 -13.74
N PRO A 102 -3.55 3.88 -14.81
CA PRO A 102 -4.31 2.69 -15.14
C PRO A 102 -3.44 1.65 -15.86
N ALA A 103 -2.38 1.19 -15.19
CA ALA A 103 -1.47 0.19 -15.73
C ALA A 103 -2.16 -1.17 -15.90
N THR A 104 -1.83 -1.90 -16.97
CA THR A 104 -2.35 -3.24 -17.23
C THR A 104 -1.27 -4.29 -17.08
N PRO A 105 -1.59 -5.50 -16.59
CA PRO A 105 -0.67 -6.63 -16.59
C PRO A 105 -0.53 -7.20 -18.00
N ALA A 106 0.59 -7.86 -18.28
CA ALA A 106 0.72 -8.63 -19.50
C ALA A 106 0.05 -10.01 -19.35
N THR A 107 -0.48 -10.54 -20.43
CA THR A 107 -1.10 -11.86 -20.49
C THR A 107 -0.48 -12.71 -21.58
N LEU A 108 -0.52 -14.02 -21.41
CA LEU A 108 -0.14 -14.98 -22.43
C LEU A 108 -1.20 -16.08 -22.53
N ASP A 109 -1.76 -16.21 -23.72
CA ASP A 109 -2.72 -17.26 -24.05
C ASP A 109 -2.00 -18.52 -24.52
N LEU A 110 -2.12 -19.61 -23.78
CA LEU A 110 -1.57 -20.93 -24.08
C LEU A 110 -2.60 -21.87 -24.74
N GLY A 111 -3.71 -21.33 -25.26
CA GLY A 111 -4.76 -22.09 -25.90
C GLY A 111 -5.78 -22.64 -24.90
N THR A 112 -5.36 -23.42 -23.93
CA THR A 112 -6.22 -24.07 -22.91
C THR A 112 -6.22 -23.36 -21.56
N MET A 113 -5.21 -22.55 -21.31
CA MET A 113 -5.11 -21.70 -20.13
C MET A 113 -4.56 -20.31 -20.49
N VAL A 114 -4.83 -19.34 -19.66
CA VAL A 114 -4.30 -17.97 -19.78
C VAL A 114 -3.43 -17.67 -18.56
N LEU A 115 -2.24 -17.15 -18.82
CA LEU A 115 -1.35 -16.61 -17.81
C LEU A 115 -1.55 -15.10 -17.71
N ALA A 116 -1.66 -14.57 -16.51
CA ALA A 116 -1.70 -13.14 -16.22
C ALA A 116 -0.55 -12.75 -15.29
N SER A 117 0.23 -11.76 -15.69
CA SER A 117 1.37 -11.28 -14.89
C SER A 117 0.90 -10.67 -13.57
N TYR A 118 1.64 -10.91 -12.49
CA TYR A 118 1.51 -10.14 -11.24
C TYR A 118 2.07 -8.72 -11.37
N MET A 119 2.93 -8.49 -12.36
CA MET A 119 3.51 -7.18 -12.64
C MET A 119 2.60 -6.37 -13.56
N PHE A 120 2.37 -5.11 -13.20
CA PHE A 120 1.65 -4.12 -13.99
C PHE A 120 2.63 -3.22 -14.73
N GLY A 121 2.23 -2.75 -15.91
CA GLY A 121 3.01 -1.84 -16.72
C GLY A 121 3.74 -2.50 -17.88
N LEU A 122 4.34 -1.66 -18.74
CA LEU A 122 5.06 -2.09 -19.94
C LEU A 122 6.14 -3.17 -19.69
N PRO A 123 6.91 -3.15 -18.57
CA PRO A 123 7.90 -4.20 -18.29
C PRO A 123 7.33 -5.60 -18.18
N ALA A 124 6.05 -5.76 -17.83
CA ALA A 124 5.39 -7.06 -17.78
C ALA A 124 5.41 -7.79 -19.13
N SER A 125 5.42 -7.05 -20.25
CA SER A 125 5.52 -7.60 -21.59
C SER A 125 6.92 -8.15 -21.94
N GLN A 126 7.91 -7.99 -21.05
CA GLN A 126 9.24 -8.64 -21.19
C GLN A 126 9.27 -10.04 -20.57
N LEU A 127 8.23 -10.44 -19.86
CA LEU A 127 8.07 -11.80 -19.38
C LEU A 127 7.88 -12.75 -20.56
N LYS A 128 8.59 -13.87 -20.56
CA LYS A 128 8.48 -14.90 -21.59
C LYS A 128 8.29 -16.27 -20.97
N VAL A 129 7.55 -17.11 -21.67
CA VAL A 129 7.18 -18.44 -21.20
C VAL A 129 7.53 -19.47 -22.26
N LYS A 130 7.97 -20.63 -21.84
CA LYS A 130 8.21 -21.83 -22.67
C LYS A 130 7.44 -23.00 -22.08
N VAL A 131 6.77 -23.79 -22.92
CA VAL A 131 6.12 -25.03 -22.52
C VAL A 131 6.76 -26.18 -23.27
N GLU A 132 7.20 -27.19 -22.54
CA GLU A 132 7.88 -28.39 -23.07
C GLU A 132 7.22 -29.65 -22.47
N THR A 133 7.54 -30.80 -23.06
CA THR A 133 7.27 -32.08 -22.42
C THR A 133 8.19 -32.21 -21.21
N GLY A 134 7.62 -32.46 -20.05
CA GLY A 134 8.33 -32.65 -18.80
C GLY A 134 8.91 -34.06 -18.64
N THR A 135 9.48 -34.34 -17.48
CA THR A 135 9.86 -35.70 -17.10
C THR A 135 8.61 -36.58 -17.00
N THR A 136 7.54 -36.06 -16.38
CA THR A 136 6.17 -36.49 -16.53
C THR A 136 5.29 -35.29 -16.84
N GLY A 137 4.22 -35.44 -17.65
CA GLY A 137 3.33 -34.35 -17.99
C GLY A 137 4.02 -33.20 -18.73
N LYS A 138 3.79 -31.98 -18.25
CA LYS A 138 4.36 -30.76 -18.83
C LYS A 138 5.43 -30.13 -17.93
N LYS A 139 6.32 -29.38 -18.60
CA LYS A 139 7.27 -28.46 -17.98
C LYS A 139 7.04 -27.06 -18.50
N ILE A 140 6.79 -26.12 -17.58
CA ILE A 140 6.59 -24.70 -17.91
C ILE A 140 7.77 -23.92 -17.31
N SER A 141 8.44 -23.13 -18.15
CA SER A 141 9.53 -22.26 -17.75
C SER A 141 9.14 -20.81 -18.00
N VAL A 142 9.43 -19.94 -17.05
CA VAL A 142 9.19 -18.49 -17.13
C VAL A 142 10.53 -17.79 -17.01
N ALA A 143 10.75 -16.72 -17.76
CA ALA A 143 11.95 -15.90 -17.63
C ALA A 143 11.61 -14.41 -17.73
N PHE A 144 12.30 -13.63 -16.90
CA PHE A 144 12.25 -12.18 -16.87
C PHE A 144 13.67 -11.64 -16.71
N GLN A 145 14.18 -10.95 -17.72
CA GLN A 145 15.57 -10.50 -17.77
C GLN A 145 16.55 -11.67 -17.53
N ASP A 146 17.39 -11.58 -16.50
CA ASP A 146 18.37 -12.61 -16.14
C ASP A 146 17.83 -13.66 -15.15
N ASN A 147 16.58 -13.52 -14.72
CA ASN A 147 15.94 -14.45 -13.79
C ASN A 147 15.06 -15.45 -14.54
N SER A 148 15.05 -16.70 -14.08
CA SER A 148 14.15 -17.72 -14.61
C SER A 148 13.66 -18.66 -13.53
N GLU A 149 12.45 -19.17 -13.71
CA GLU A 149 11.84 -20.23 -12.90
C GLU A 149 11.38 -21.36 -13.82
N SER A 150 11.26 -22.57 -13.31
CA SER A 150 10.85 -23.72 -14.10
C SER A 150 10.11 -24.72 -13.23
N PHE A 151 8.96 -25.17 -13.70
CA PHE A 151 8.05 -26.11 -13.05
C PHE A 151 7.94 -27.35 -13.92
N ASP A 152 8.41 -28.50 -13.43
CA ASP A 152 8.37 -29.79 -14.11
C ASP A 152 7.34 -30.71 -13.47
N ASN A 153 7.04 -31.85 -14.10
CA ASN A 153 6.10 -32.84 -13.60
C ASN A 153 4.69 -32.30 -13.38
N LEU A 154 4.23 -31.44 -14.30
CA LEU A 154 2.86 -30.89 -14.26
C LEU A 154 1.90 -31.91 -14.86
N GLU A 155 1.59 -32.93 -14.07
CA GLU A 155 0.71 -34.05 -14.36
C GLU A 155 -0.09 -34.41 -13.10
N LYS A 156 -1.32 -34.84 -13.27
CA LYS A 156 -2.17 -35.32 -12.17
C LYS A 156 -3.10 -36.41 -12.65
N ASP A 157 -2.84 -37.63 -12.22
CA ASP A 157 -3.74 -38.77 -12.37
C ASP A 157 -4.92 -38.63 -11.42
N SER A 158 -6.14 -38.95 -11.90
CA SER A 158 -7.38 -38.82 -11.13
C SER A 158 -8.02 -40.16 -10.81
N PHE A 159 -8.30 -40.98 -11.81
CA PHE A 159 -8.86 -42.32 -11.61
C PHE A 159 -8.48 -43.27 -12.75
N SER A 160 -8.43 -44.57 -12.46
CA SER A 160 -8.23 -45.61 -13.47
C SER A 160 -9.55 -46.30 -13.76
N ILE A 161 -9.74 -46.82 -15.00
CA ILE A 161 -10.93 -47.53 -15.44
C ILE A 161 -10.55 -48.67 -16.38
N LEU A 162 -11.16 -49.85 -16.18
CA LEU A 162 -11.09 -51.02 -17.07
C LEU A 162 -12.48 -51.60 -17.27
N TYR A 163 -12.87 -51.88 -18.50
CA TYR A 163 -14.09 -52.61 -18.79
C TYR A 163 -13.88 -54.14 -18.64
N THR A 164 -14.64 -54.77 -17.77
CA THR A 164 -14.56 -56.20 -17.43
C THR A 164 -15.75 -57.03 -17.96
N GLY A 165 -16.75 -56.37 -18.60
CA GLY A 165 -17.91 -57.04 -19.15
C GLY A 165 -17.60 -57.92 -20.38
N THR A 166 -18.68 -58.50 -20.98
CA THR A 166 -18.59 -59.50 -22.09
C THR A 166 -18.43 -58.93 -23.48
N GLY A 167 -18.51 -57.57 -23.65
CA GLY A 167 -18.30 -56.92 -24.92
C GLY A 167 -16.92 -57.17 -25.51
N SER A 168 -16.82 -57.23 -26.84
CA SER A 168 -15.56 -57.50 -27.55
C SER A 168 -14.63 -56.30 -27.65
N ALA A 169 -15.17 -55.09 -27.56
CA ALA A 169 -14.41 -53.83 -27.50
C ALA A 169 -15.14 -52.85 -26.58
N ALA A 170 -14.39 -51.98 -25.92
CA ALA A 170 -14.90 -50.89 -25.10
C ALA A 170 -14.01 -49.65 -25.25
N THR A 171 -14.62 -48.51 -25.54
CA THR A 171 -13.94 -47.21 -25.56
C THR A 171 -14.63 -46.24 -24.65
N MET A 172 -13.87 -45.29 -24.10
CA MET A 172 -14.33 -44.20 -23.22
C MET A 172 -14.08 -42.85 -23.87
N THR A 173 -15.02 -41.96 -23.65
CA THR A 173 -14.90 -40.54 -23.99
C THR A 173 -15.28 -39.71 -22.76
N ILE A 174 -14.48 -38.71 -22.45
CA ILE A 174 -14.77 -37.66 -21.47
C ILE A 174 -14.93 -36.37 -22.26
N ASP A 175 -16.14 -35.83 -22.28
CA ASP A 175 -16.44 -34.51 -22.84
C ASP A 175 -16.49 -33.49 -21.71
N VAL A 176 -15.64 -32.47 -21.76
CA VAL A 176 -15.50 -31.44 -20.72
C VAL A 176 -16.16 -30.11 -21.11
N THR A 177 -16.85 -30.09 -22.26
CA THR A 177 -17.57 -28.89 -22.68
C THR A 177 -18.77 -28.63 -21.75
N LEU A 178 -19.06 -27.36 -21.47
CA LEU A 178 -20.19 -26.97 -20.61
C LEU A 178 -21.53 -27.52 -21.11
N ALA A 179 -21.65 -27.71 -22.43
CA ALA A 179 -22.86 -28.23 -23.05
C ALA A 179 -23.11 -29.72 -22.78
N ASN A 180 -22.05 -30.51 -22.62
CA ASN A 180 -22.19 -31.98 -22.53
C ASN A 180 -21.55 -32.61 -21.31
N HIS A 181 -20.63 -32.05 -20.66
CA HIS A 181 -19.89 -32.47 -19.45
C HIS A 181 -20.20 -33.92 -18.98
N LYS A 182 -19.73 -34.90 -19.73
CA LYS A 182 -20.13 -36.32 -19.55
C LYS A 182 -18.98 -37.28 -19.72
N LEU A 183 -19.01 -38.36 -18.95
CA LEU A 183 -18.27 -39.58 -19.27
C LEU A 183 -19.21 -40.55 -20.00
N THR A 184 -18.83 -40.95 -21.20
CA THR A 184 -19.59 -41.94 -22.01
C THR A 184 -18.68 -43.10 -22.39
N THR A 185 -19.25 -44.30 -22.53
CA THR A 185 -18.54 -45.45 -23.10
C THR A 185 -19.31 -46.04 -24.28
N ALA A 186 -18.57 -46.55 -25.28
CA ALA A 186 -19.13 -47.29 -26.39
C ALA A 186 -18.66 -48.75 -26.30
N ILE A 187 -19.61 -49.70 -26.26
CA ILE A 187 -19.33 -51.12 -26.08
C ILE A 187 -19.80 -51.88 -27.31
N THR A 188 -18.95 -52.73 -27.87
CA THR A 188 -19.29 -53.59 -29.02
C THR A 188 -19.75 -54.96 -28.51
N GLY A 189 -20.97 -55.37 -28.84
CA GLY A 189 -21.48 -56.70 -28.53
C GLY A 189 -22.07 -56.87 -27.15
N ALA A 190 -22.27 -55.77 -26.39
CA ALA A 190 -22.99 -55.79 -25.10
C ALA A 190 -23.71 -54.45 -24.88
N ALA A 191 -24.72 -54.44 -24.02
CA ALA A 191 -25.52 -53.26 -23.65
C ALA A 191 -25.03 -52.60 -22.34
N ASP A 192 -23.72 -52.56 -22.14
CA ASP A 192 -23.10 -52.13 -20.88
C ASP A 192 -22.57 -50.65 -20.95
N ALA A 193 -23.01 -49.85 -21.94
CA ALA A 193 -22.52 -48.50 -22.15
C ALA A 193 -22.91 -47.58 -21.00
N LEU A 194 -21.96 -46.74 -20.56
CA LEU A 194 -22.15 -45.67 -19.57
C LEU A 194 -22.53 -44.36 -20.24
N ASN A 195 -23.31 -43.54 -19.55
CA ASN A 195 -23.57 -42.15 -19.85
C ASN A 195 -23.76 -41.40 -18.52
N LEU A 196 -22.65 -40.95 -17.97
CA LEU A 196 -22.59 -40.33 -16.64
C LEU A 196 -22.40 -38.82 -16.77
N ASP A 197 -23.32 -38.05 -16.21
CA ASP A 197 -23.23 -36.60 -16.12
C ASP A 197 -22.26 -36.20 -14.99
N LEU A 198 -21.16 -35.53 -15.36
CA LEU A 198 -20.11 -35.14 -14.41
C LEU A 198 -20.57 -34.01 -13.46
N ASN A 199 -21.65 -33.28 -13.78
CA ASN A 199 -22.28 -32.35 -12.84
C ASN A 199 -23.02 -33.09 -11.72
N THR A 200 -23.58 -34.27 -12.01
CA THR A 200 -24.27 -35.13 -11.02
C THR A 200 -23.23 -35.84 -10.15
N TYR A 201 -22.19 -36.39 -10.75
CA TYR A 201 -21.08 -37.06 -10.04
C TYR A 201 -19.91 -36.10 -9.94
N ASN A 202 -20.04 -35.11 -9.07
CA ASN A 202 -19.17 -33.94 -9.02
C ASN A 202 -17.79 -34.15 -8.33
N THR A 203 -17.56 -35.36 -7.78
CA THR A 203 -16.25 -35.75 -7.23
C THR A 203 -15.76 -37.04 -7.90
N ILE A 204 -14.43 -37.20 -7.95
CA ILE A 204 -13.81 -38.41 -8.53
C ILE A 204 -14.31 -39.67 -7.80
N GLN A 205 -14.44 -39.63 -6.46
CA GLN A 205 -14.97 -40.77 -5.70
C GLN A 205 -16.40 -41.12 -6.12
N ALA A 206 -17.30 -40.13 -6.21
CA ALA A 206 -18.68 -40.35 -6.62
C ALA A 206 -18.80 -40.91 -8.05
N LEU A 207 -17.94 -40.43 -8.96
CA LEU A 207 -17.85 -40.94 -10.32
C LEU A 207 -17.38 -42.40 -10.35
N VAL A 208 -16.31 -42.74 -9.63
CA VAL A 208 -15.75 -44.10 -9.53
C VAL A 208 -16.80 -45.06 -8.92
N ASP A 209 -17.50 -44.63 -7.86
CA ASP A 209 -18.56 -45.43 -7.23
C ASP A 209 -19.71 -45.71 -8.21
N ALA A 210 -20.14 -44.72 -8.99
CA ALA A 210 -21.15 -44.86 -10.02
C ALA A 210 -20.73 -45.84 -11.14
N ILE A 211 -19.47 -45.77 -11.58
CA ILE A 211 -18.90 -46.69 -12.57
C ILE A 211 -18.93 -48.12 -12.03
N ASN A 212 -18.42 -48.33 -10.80
CA ASN A 212 -18.33 -49.65 -10.16
C ASN A 212 -19.70 -50.26 -9.84
N ALA A 213 -20.69 -49.42 -9.52
CA ALA A 213 -22.05 -49.87 -9.22
C ALA A 213 -22.69 -50.66 -10.37
N THR A 214 -22.25 -50.53 -11.60
CA THR A 214 -22.72 -51.30 -12.75
C THR A 214 -22.27 -52.76 -12.75
N GLY A 215 -21.20 -53.11 -12.02
CA GLY A 215 -20.59 -54.45 -11.98
C GLY A 215 -19.97 -54.89 -13.32
N LYS A 216 -19.80 -53.97 -14.30
CA LYS A 216 -19.23 -54.23 -15.63
C LYS A 216 -17.90 -53.57 -15.85
N TYR A 217 -17.49 -52.75 -14.90
CA TYR A 217 -16.22 -52.01 -14.92
C TYR A 217 -15.49 -52.18 -13.59
N THR A 218 -14.21 -52.05 -13.61
CA THR A 218 -13.37 -51.89 -12.44
C THR A 218 -12.71 -50.52 -12.53
N ALA A 219 -13.08 -49.64 -11.62
CA ALA A 219 -12.51 -48.31 -11.53
C ALA A 219 -11.94 -48.05 -10.11
N SER A 220 -10.86 -47.32 -10.01
CA SER A 220 -10.24 -46.95 -8.73
C SER A 220 -9.73 -45.50 -8.77
N VAL A 221 -9.95 -44.83 -7.63
CA VAL A 221 -9.43 -43.47 -7.43
C VAL A 221 -7.92 -43.55 -7.26
N VAL A 222 -7.17 -42.65 -7.89
CA VAL A 222 -5.75 -42.48 -7.64
C VAL A 222 -5.56 -41.81 -6.27
N THR A 223 -4.57 -42.25 -5.52
CA THR A 223 -4.31 -41.76 -4.16
C THR A 223 -4.16 -40.24 -4.14
N GLY A 224 -4.98 -39.59 -3.31
CA GLY A 224 -4.98 -38.13 -3.14
C GLY A 224 -6.06 -37.38 -3.93
N SER A 225 -6.83 -38.04 -4.81
CA SER A 225 -7.83 -37.39 -5.69
C SER A 225 -9.31 -37.69 -5.38
N PRO A 226 -9.73 -38.32 -4.25
CA PRO A 226 -11.14 -38.70 -4.06
C PRO A 226 -12.14 -37.55 -4.06
N ASN A 227 -11.72 -36.39 -3.53
CA ASN A 227 -12.54 -35.19 -3.40
C ASN A 227 -12.36 -34.21 -4.55
N ASP A 228 -11.48 -34.50 -5.51
CA ASP A 228 -11.28 -33.62 -6.65
C ASP A 228 -12.54 -33.53 -7.49
N SER A 229 -12.76 -32.34 -8.07
CA SER A 229 -13.92 -32.13 -8.93
C SER A 229 -13.72 -32.81 -10.27
N THR A 230 -14.76 -33.56 -10.71
CA THR A 230 -14.82 -34.14 -12.06
C THR A 230 -14.82 -33.08 -13.18
N MET A 231 -15.17 -31.83 -12.83
CA MET A 231 -15.13 -30.67 -13.74
C MET A 231 -13.69 -30.30 -14.16
N LEU A 232 -12.69 -30.82 -13.47
CA LEU A 232 -11.27 -30.54 -13.72
C LEU A 232 -10.59 -31.62 -14.57
N LEU A 233 -11.29 -32.71 -14.89
CA LEU A 233 -10.78 -33.78 -15.74
C LEU A 233 -10.36 -33.22 -17.12
N ASP A 234 -9.39 -33.88 -17.73
CA ASP A 234 -9.02 -33.64 -19.11
C ASP A 234 -9.95 -34.40 -20.07
N ALA A 235 -10.13 -33.86 -21.25
CA ALA A 235 -10.92 -34.49 -22.29
C ALA A 235 -10.24 -35.77 -22.77
N VAL A 236 -11.04 -36.82 -22.97
CA VAL A 236 -10.58 -38.10 -23.52
C VAL A 236 -11.44 -38.44 -24.74
N VAL A 237 -10.78 -38.77 -25.85
CA VAL A 237 -11.49 -39.10 -27.10
C VAL A 237 -11.24 -40.56 -27.47
N THR A 238 -12.28 -41.37 -27.40
CA THR A 238 -12.33 -42.75 -27.89
C THR A 238 -11.16 -43.64 -27.40
N GLN A 239 -10.87 -43.56 -26.09
CA GLN A 239 -9.78 -44.31 -25.46
C GLN A 239 -10.18 -45.76 -25.20
N ASP A 240 -9.36 -46.74 -25.62
CA ASP A 240 -9.57 -48.16 -25.32
C ASP A 240 -9.45 -48.39 -23.80
N ILE A 241 -10.51 -49.01 -23.23
CA ILE A 241 -10.59 -49.39 -21.82
C ILE A 241 -10.90 -50.90 -21.65
N LYS A 242 -10.80 -51.70 -22.75
CA LYS A 242 -10.96 -53.14 -22.73
C LYS A 242 -9.67 -53.91 -22.64
N THR A 243 -8.69 -53.52 -23.43
CA THR A 243 -7.40 -54.21 -23.56
C THR A 243 -6.55 -54.01 -22.31
N ALA A 244 -6.51 -52.79 -21.80
CA ALA A 244 -5.78 -52.41 -20.59
C ALA A 244 -6.52 -51.36 -19.78
N SER A 245 -6.21 -51.25 -18.52
CA SER A 245 -6.69 -50.14 -17.68
C SER A 245 -6.15 -48.82 -18.22
N PHE A 246 -7.04 -47.84 -18.33
CA PHE A 246 -6.66 -46.45 -18.68
C PHE A 246 -6.79 -45.57 -17.44
N THR A 247 -5.82 -44.68 -17.25
CA THR A 247 -5.84 -43.66 -16.20
C THR A 247 -6.23 -42.32 -16.80
N ALA A 248 -7.34 -41.77 -16.35
CA ALA A 248 -7.79 -40.41 -16.69
C ALA A 248 -7.16 -39.40 -15.70
N GLY A 249 -6.69 -38.30 -16.23
CA GLY A 249 -6.01 -37.25 -15.46
C GLY A 249 -6.67 -35.89 -15.52
N SER A 250 -6.04 -34.94 -14.87
CA SER A 250 -6.35 -33.51 -14.85
C SER A 250 -5.08 -32.68 -14.99
N ASP A 251 -4.29 -32.96 -16.05
CA ASP A 251 -2.97 -32.36 -16.27
C ASP A 251 -3.05 -30.84 -16.52
N LEU A 252 -4.14 -30.40 -17.18
CA LEU A 252 -4.39 -28.95 -17.33
C LEU A 252 -4.53 -28.28 -15.95
N GLN A 253 -5.24 -28.92 -15.02
CA GLN A 253 -5.38 -28.37 -13.69
C GLN A 253 -4.05 -28.43 -12.90
N ALA A 254 -3.28 -29.49 -13.07
CA ALA A 254 -1.93 -29.57 -12.50
C ALA A 254 -1.02 -28.43 -12.99
N ALA A 255 -1.10 -28.08 -14.27
CA ALA A 255 -0.36 -26.94 -14.83
C ALA A 255 -0.83 -25.59 -14.25
N VAL A 256 -2.14 -25.39 -14.09
CA VAL A 256 -2.72 -24.20 -13.47
C VAL A 256 -2.31 -24.07 -12.01
N ASP A 257 -2.45 -25.15 -11.25
CA ASP A 257 -2.12 -25.19 -9.80
C ASP A 257 -0.61 -25.01 -9.58
N GLY A 258 0.21 -25.63 -10.44
CA GLY A 258 1.66 -25.48 -10.40
C GLY A 258 2.11 -24.02 -10.59
N ILE A 259 1.57 -23.33 -11.57
CA ILE A 259 1.85 -21.90 -11.77
C ILE A 259 1.35 -21.07 -10.58
N ASN A 260 0.09 -21.25 -10.16
CA ASN A 260 -0.50 -20.44 -9.08
C ASN A 260 0.18 -20.62 -7.72
N SER A 261 0.77 -21.79 -7.46
CA SER A 261 1.43 -22.07 -6.19
C SER A 261 2.91 -21.74 -6.17
N LEU A 262 3.58 -21.75 -7.31
CA LEU A 262 5.04 -21.72 -7.39
C LEU A 262 5.59 -20.50 -8.15
N SER A 263 4.85 -19.90 -9.08
CA SER A 263 5.35 -18.80 -9.88
C SER A 263 5.36 -17.48 -9.12
N ALA A 264 6.50 -16.77 -9.21
CA ALA A 264 6.62 -15.40 -8.73
C ALA A 264 6.13 -14.35 -9.75
N TYR A 265 5.85 -14.76 -11.00
CA TYR A 265 5.58 -13.85 -12.10
C TYR A 265 4.18 -13.91 -12.65
N PHE A 266 3.54 -15.09 -12.63
CA PHE A 266 2.23 -15.31 -13.25
C PHE A 266 1.23 -16.00 -12.34
N SER A 267 -0.02 -15.60 -12.46
CA SER A 267 -1.17 -16.44 -12.15
C SER A 267 -1.67 -17.12 -13.41
N ALA A 268 -2.33 -18.28 -13.24
CA ALA A 268 -2.89 -19.06 -14.32
C ALA A 268 -4.39 -19.27 -14.11
N ALA A 269 -5.16 -19.23 -15.19
CA ALA A 269 -6.58 -19.57 -15.19
C ALA A 269 -6.88 -20.52 -16.35
N ARG A 270 -7.63 -21.61 -16.06
CA ARG A 270 -8.16 -22.54 -17.05
C ARG A 270 -9.18 -21.80 -17.92
N LYS A 271 -9.15 -22.02 -19.24
CA LYS A 271 -10.20 -21.54 -20.13
C LYS A 271 -11.45 -22.40 -20.02
N VAL A 272 -12.59 -21.80 -20.29
CA VAL A 272 -13.87 -22.51 -20.42
C VAL A 272 -13.75 -23.55 -21.55
N ASP A 273 -14.33 -24.71 -21.34
CA ASP A 273 -14.34 -25.86 -22.27
C ASP A 273 -12.93 -26.43 -22.60
N ALA A 274 -11.90 -26.03 -21.88
CA ALA A 274 -10.57 -26.56 -22.05
C ALA A 274 -10.39 -27.90 -21.31
N GLY A 275 -9.83 -28.89 -21.99
CA GLY A 275 -9.66 -30.23 -21.45
C GLY A 275 -8.34 -30.88 -21.82
N ALA A 276 -7.28 -30.10 -21.95
CA ALA A 276 -5.96 -30.66 -22.22
C ALA A 276 -4.87 -29.72 -21.70
N ALA A 277 -3.79 -30.29 -21.18
CA ALA A 277 -2.59 -29.51 -20.86
C ALA A 277 -2.13 -28.68 -22.07
N PRO A 278 -1.50 -27.50 -21.85
CA PRO A 278 -1.13 -26.59 -22.93
C PRO A 278 -0.17 -27.26 -23.93
N ALA A 279 -0.29 -26.88 -25.20
CA ALA A 279 0.62 -27.34 -26.25
C ALA A 279 2.07 -26.85 -26.00
N ASN A 280 3.06 -27.61 -26.48
CA ASN A 280 4.45 -27.16 -26.38
C ASN A 280 4.65 -25.89 -27.24
N ILE A 281 5.27 -24.88 -26.63
CA ILE A 281 5.65 -23.62 -27.30
C ILE A 281 7.09 -23.28 -26.98
N ASN A 282 7.76 -22.63 -27.93
CA ASN A 282 9.06 -22.00 -27.69
C ASN A 282 8.88 -20.72 -26.83
N TRP A 283 10.00 -20.13 -26.42
CA TRP A 283 9.98 -18.87 -25.67
C TRP A 283 9.10 -17.82 -26.38
N THR A 284 7.97 -17.53 -25.77
CA THR A 284 6.97 -16.58 -26.25
C THR A 284 6.77 -15.49 -25.22
N TYR A 285 6.77 -14.23 -25.64
CA TYR A 285 6.57 -13.09 -24.76
C TYR A 285 5.07 -12.92 -24.41
N ALA A 286 4.81 -12.55 -23.19
CA ALA A 286 3.51 -12.06 -22.79
C ALA A 286 3.25 -10.69 -23.44
N THR A 287 1.99 -10.33 -23.62
CA THR A 287 1.55 -9.11 -24.32
C THR A 287 0.49 -8.35 -23.52
N GLY A 288 0.28 -7.07 -23.88
CA GLY A 288 -0.78 -6.26 -23.28
C GLY A 288 -0.39 -5.49 -22.02
N GLY A 289 0.85 -5.65 -21.52
CA GLY A 289 1.36 -4.80 -20.44
C GLY A 289 1.49 -3.35 -20.90
N SER A 290 0.88 -2.43 -20.17
CA SER A 290 0.89 -0.99 -20.46
C SER A 290 0.95 -0.18 -19.16
N ASN A 291 1.65 0.97 -19.19
CA ASN A 291 1.66 1.90 -18.07
C ASN A 291 0.34 2.67 -17.91
N GLY A 292 -0.50 2.68 -18.97
CA GLY A 292 -1.67 3.54 -19.03
C GLY A 292 -1.30 5.02 -19.24
N ALA A 293 -2.27 5.82 -19.61
CA ALA A 293 -2.17 7.28 -19.64
C ALA A 293 -3.01 7.82 -18.48
N THR A 294 -2.37 8.47 -17.54
CA THR A 294 -3.03 9.00 -16.33
C THR A 294 -3.85 10.24 -16.66
N THR A 295 -5.07 10.27 -16.16
CA THR A 295 -6.01 11.39 -16.29
C THR A 295 -6.40 11.95 -14.92
N ASN A 296 -7.08 13.09 -14.88
CA ASN A 296 -7.61 13.63 -13.63
C ASN A 296 -8.66 12.69 -12.99
N ASP A 297 -9.39 11.92 -13.79
CA ASP A 297 -10.35 10.93 -13.28
C ASP A 297 -9.64 9.79 -12.53
N ASP A 298 -8.45 9.38 -12.98
CA ASP A 298 -7.63 8.38 -12.30
C ASP A 298 -7.13 8.90 -10.94
N TRP A 299 -6.73 10.18 -10.87
CA TRP A 299 -6.39 10.83 -9.61
C TRP A 299 -7.61 10.93 -8.67
N GLN A 300 -8.77 11.30 -9.21
CA GLN A 300 -10.02 11.34 -8.42
C GLN A 300 -10.37 9.96 -7.87
N ALA A 301 -10.24 8.90 -8.67
CA ALA A 301 -10.47 7.53 -8.23
C ALA A 301 -9.50 7.13 -7.09
N ALA A 302 -8.22 7.52 -7.19
CA ALA A 302 -7.25 7.29 -6.12
C ALA A 302 -7.62 8.05 -4.82
N PHE A 303 -8.07 9.30 -4.91
CA PHE A 303 -8.59 10.02 -3.74
C PHE A 303 -9.85 9.37 -3.15
N ASP A 304 -10.71 8.79 -3.98
CA ASP A 304 -11.91 8.07 -3.52
C ASP A 304 -11.54 6.78 -2.76
N VAL A 305 -10.49 6.07 -3.18
CA VAL A 305 -9.92 4.95 -2.40
C VAL A 305 -9.47 5.44 -1.02
N LEU A 306 -8.75 6.56 -0.95
CA LEU A 306 -8.27 7.11 0.31
C LEU A 306 -9.41 7.52 1.26
N LYS A 307 -10.60 7.89 0.77
CA LYS A 307 -11.76 8.25 1.63
C LYS A 307 -12.14 7.14 2.60
N THR A 308 -11.88 5.88 2.25
CA THR A 308 -12.22 4.72 3.07
C THR A 308 -11.09 4.29 4.02
N MET A 309 -9.94 4.98 3.98
CA MET A 309 -8.73 4.59 4.70
C MET A 309 -8.42 5.56 5.85
N GLN A 310 -7.72 5.05 6.86
CA GLN A 310 -7.14 5.87 7.94
C GLN A 310 -5.77 6.38 7.47
N VAL A 311 -5.73 7.62 7.00
CA VAL A 311 -4.52 8.30 6.52
C VAL A 311 -4.50 9.70 7.12
N ASP A 312 -3.33 10.14 7.58
CA ASP A 312 -3.17 11.46 8.21
C ASP A 312 -2.41 12.43 7.29
N LEU A 313 -1.49 11.90 6.48
CA LEU A 313 -0.61 12.66 5.61
C LEU A 313 -0.67 12.11 4.18
N ILE A 314 -0.62 13.00 3.20
CA ILE A 314 -0.63 12.64 1.77
C ILE A 314 0.58 13.27 1.10
N LEU A 315 1.33 12.49 0.33
CA LEU A 315 2.35 12.96 -0.60
C LEU A 315 1.87 12.74 -2.02
N LEU A 316 1.87 13.81 -2.83
CA LEU A 316 1.57 13.74 -4.25
C LEU A 316 2.87 13.78 -5.06
N ILE A 317 3.15 12.71 -5.81
CA ILE A 317 4.24 12.66 -6.79
C ILE A 317 3.69 13.18 -8.11
N SER A 318 3.50 14.47 -8.19
CA SER A 318 3.03 15.21 -9.36
C SER A 318 3.46 16.67 -9.23
N ASP A 319 3.80 17.29 -10.35
CA ASP A 319 4.09 18.72 -10.46
C ASP A 319 2.92 19.52 -11.03
N ASP A 320 1.79 18.87 -11.31
CA ASP A 320 0.59 19.50 -11.87
C ASP A 320 -0.21 20.23 -10.79
N PRO A 321 -0.40 21.57 -10.90
CA PRO A 321 -1.18 22.34 -9.95
C PRO A 321 -2.64 21.91 -9.83
N SER A 322 -3.22 21.31 -10.89
CA SER A 322 -4.60 20.80 -10.83
C SER A 322 -4.71 19.62 -9.87
N ILE A 323 -3.73 18.74 -9.87
CA ILE A 323 -3.65 17.58 -8.95
C ILE A 323 -3.43 18.07 -7.50
N HIS A 324 -2.59 19.10 -7.31
CA HIS A 324 -2.40 19.70 -5.99
C HIS A 324 -3.72 20.26 -5.42
N SER A 325 -4.52 20.91 -6.27
CA SER A 325 -5.85 21.44 -5.89
C SER A 325 -6.85 20.32 -5.59
N MET A 326 -6.84 19.22 -6.35
CA MET A 326 -7.67 18.05 -6.07
C MET A 326 -7.30 17.41 -4.72
N GLY A 327 -6.00 17.29 -4.42
CA GLY A 327 -5.51 16.81 -3.13
C GLY A 327 -5.92 17.71 -1.97
N ASP A 328 -5.85 19.03 -2.15
CA ASP A 328 -6.29 20.00 -1.15
C ASP A 328 -7.81 19.92 -0.89
N ALA A 329 -8.61 19.83 -1.94
CA ALA A 329 -10.05 19.61 -1.82
C ALA A 329 -10.39 18.30 -1.10
N HIS A 330 -9.62 17.24 -1.36
CA HIS A 330 -9.75 15.97 -0.63
C HIS A 330 -9.41 16.13 0.86
N CYS A 331 -8.29 16.82 1.20
CA CYS A 331 -7.91 17.09 2.58
C CYS A 331 -8.98 17.93 3.30
N THR A 332 -9.48 18.98 2.66
CA THR A 332 -10.56 19.83 3.19
C THR A 332 -11.83 19.04 3.47
N PHE A 333 -12.27 18.19 2.51
CA PHE A 333 -13.46 17.35 2.70
C PHE A 333 -13.27 16.36 3.86
N MET A 334 -12.13 15.68 3.91
CA MET A 334 -11.85 14.66 4.93
C MET A 334 -11.63 15.25 6.32
N SER A 335 -11.02 16.43 6.43
CA SER A 335 -10.85 17.16 7.69
C SER A 335 -12.14 17.83 8.18
N GLY A 336 -13.15 17.92 7.33
CA GLY A 336 -14.45 18.48 7.67
C GLY A 336 -15.32 17.54 8.52
N PRO A 337 -16.49 18.06 8.99
CA PRO A 337 -17.41 17.31 9.86
C PRO A 337 -17.96 16.01 9.24
N THR A 338 -18.00 15.93 7.91
CA THR A 338 -18.48 14.76 7.18
C THR A 338 -17.40 13.69 7.07
N GLY A 339 -16.15 14.08 6.75
CA GLY A 339 -15.03 13.15 6.59
C GLY A 339 -14.50 12.60 7.90
N LYS A 340 -14.44 13.43 8.93
CA LYS A 340 -13.99 13.08 10.29
C LYS A 340 -12.60 12.41 10.36
N SER A 341 -11.73 12.73 9.40
CA SER A 341 -10.39 12.15 9.26
C SER A 341 -9.45 13.25 8.77
N GLU A 342 -8.92 14.00 9.72
CA GLU A 342 -8.05 15.14 9.45
C GLU A 342 -6.84 14.71 8.64
N ARG A 343 -6.57 15.45 7.55
CA ARG A 343 -5.50 15.14 6.60
C ARG A 343 -4.79 16.40 6.15
N ARG A 344 -3.47 16.26 5.93
CA ARG A 344 -2.64 17.31 5.36
C ARG A 344 -1.81 16.74 4.22
N GLN A 345 -1.51 17.57 3.22
CA GLN A 345 -0.75 17.14 2.05
C GLN A 345 0.58 17.87 1.91
N PHE A 346 1.51 17.17 1.23
CA PHE A 346 2.81 17.67 0.80
C PHE A 346 2.85 17.65 -0.72
N VAL A 347 3.24 18.79 -1.31
CA VAL A 347 3.30 18.98 -2.76
C VAL A 347 4.58 19.69 -3.17
N GLY A 348 4.92 19.58 -4.44
CA GLY A 348 6.04 20.31 -5.03
C GLY A 348 5.87 20.42 -6.53
N GLY A 349 6.12 21.60 -7.07
CA GLY A 349 5.93 21.89 -8.48
C GLY A 349 7.09 21.44 -9.37
N ALA A 350 6.96 21.71 -10.67
CA ALA A 350 7.96 21.46 -11.68
C ALA A 350 9.26 22.26 -11.44
N LEU A 351 10.35 21.77 -12.01
CA LEU A 351 11.63 22.47 -12.02
C LEU A 351 11.51 23.85 -12.65
N GLN A 352 12.16 24.83 -12.04
CA GLN A 352 12.13 26.21 -12.45
C GLN A 352 13.40 26.59 -13.23
N ASN A 353 13.39 27.76 -13.88
CA ASN A 353 14.55 28.27 -14.61
C ASN A 353 15.29 29.35 -13.79
N TRP A 354 16.51 29.05 -13.37
CA TRP A 354 17.34 29.91 -12.52
C TRP A 354 18.57 30.51 -13.23
N ASN A 355 18.65 30.39 -14.57
CA ASN A 355 19.88 30.65 -15.33
C ASN A 355 20.32 32.13 -15.39
N ASN A 356 19.40 33.06 -15.21
CA ASN A 356 19.68 34.48 -15.24
C ASN A 356 18.72 35.27 -14.33
N PRO A 357 18.98 36.55 -14.01
CA PRO A 357 18.17 37.32 -13.09
C PRO A 357 16.69 37.44 -13.47
N ALA A 358 16.38 37.56 -14.77
CA ALA A 358 14.99 37.67 -15.23
C ALA A 358 14.23 36.34 -15.08
N SER A 359 14.85 35.21 -15.49
CA SER A 359 14.29 33.87 -15.28
C SER A 359 14.12 33.59 -13.79
N ARG A 360 15.07 33.98 -12.96
CA ARG A 360 15.02 33.81 -11.51
C ARG A 360 13.83 34.56 -10.89
N ALA A 361 13.63 35.83 -11.30
CA ALA A 361 12.46 36.59 -10.85
C ALA A 361 11.13 35.96 -11.30
N ALA A 362 11.06 35.47 -12.55
CA ALA A 362 9.89 34.77 -13.06
C ALA A 362 9.61 33.47 -12.30
N SER A 363 10.63 32.72 -11.95
CA SER A 363 10.50 31.48 -11.14
C SER A 363 9.95 31.75 -9.75
N ILE A 364 10.41 32.81 -9.08
CA ILE A 364 9.87 33.24 -7.79
C ILE A 364 8.39 33.60 -7.92
N VAL A 365 8.02 34.38 -8.95
CA VAL A 365 6.62 34.73 -9.21
C VAL A 365 5.76 33.49 -9.45
N SER A 366 6.26 32.50 -10.21
CA SER A 366 5.58 31.24 -10.47
C SER A 366 5.31 30.45 -9.18
N LEU A 367 6.31 30.31 -8.31
CA LEU A 367 6.18 29.62 -7.02
C LEU A 367 5.18 30.33 -6.11
N LYS A 368 5.24 31.66 -6.02
CA LYS A 368 4.27 32.47 -5.24
C LYS A 368 2.85 32.28 -5.76
N ALA A 369 2.65 32.25 -7.08
CA ALA A 369 1.36 32.02 -7.69
C ALA A 369 0.83 30.60 -7.38
N ALA A 370 1.70 29.59 -7.35
CA ALA A 370 1.31 28.22 -6.98
C ALA A 370 0.77 28.15 -5.53
N ALA A 371 1.45 28.80 -4.59
CA ALA A 371 0.98 28.88 -3.20
C ALA A 371 -0.32 29.69 -3.08
N ALA A 372 -0.42 30.84 -3.76
CA ALA A 372 -1.61 31.67 -3.74
C ALA A 372 -2.84 31.00 -4.34
N ASN A 373 -2.68 30.14 -5.34
CA ASN A 373 -3.77 29.38 -5.94
C ASN A 373 -4.32 28.30 -4.99
N LEU A 374 -3.45 27.68 -4.16
CA LEU A 374 -3.87 26.73 -3.15
C LEU A 374 -4.45 27.44 -1.92
N ASN A 375 -3.72 28.41 -1.39
CA ASN A 375 -4.11 29.24 -0.23
C ASN A 375 -4.77 28.43 0.90
N SER A 376 -4.10 27.36 1.31
CA SER A 376 -4.62 26.32 2.20
C SER A 376 -3.69 26.11 3.40
N ASP A 377 -4.26 25.98 4.57
CA ASP A 377 -3.59 25.61 5.81
C ASP A 377 -3.30 24.09 5.88
N LEU A 378 -3.90 23.29 4.99
CA LEU A 378 -3.72 21.85 4.91
C LEU A 378 -2.58 21.42 3.98
N THR A 379 -2.02 22.36 3.21
CA THR A 379 -1.01 22.08 2.18
C THR A 379 0.33 22.73 2.51
N MET A 380 1.41 21.93 2.47
CA MET A 380 2.80 22.40 2.52
C MET A 380 3.48 22.21 1.17
N HIS A 381 4.00 23.29 0.58
CA HIS A 381 4.66 23.28 -0.72
C HIS A 381 6.18 23.43 -0.59
N ALA A 382 6.95 22.44 -1.10
CA ALA A 382 8.40 22.38 -0.90
C ALA A 382 9.22 23.43 -1.68
N GLY A 383 8.66 23.98 -2.75
CA GLY A 383 9.24 25.11 -3.52
C GLY A 383 10.36 24.72 -4.48
N LEU A 384 11.41 24.05 -4.05
CA LEU A 384 12.59 23.73 -4.86
C LEU A 384 12.79 22.22 -5.04
N GLY A 385 13.23 21.85 -6.26
CA GLY A 385 13.76 20.54 -6.56
C GLY A 385 15.14 20.29 -5.91
N CYS A 386 15.57 19.04 -5.91
CA CYS A 386 16.83 18.63 -5.31
C CYS A 386 17.60 17.63 -6.17
N TYR A 387 18.92 17.63 -6.02
CA TYR A 387 19.78 16.60 -6.61
C TYR A 387 19.76 15.34 -5.76
N GLN A 388 19.57 14.21 -6.41
CA GLN A 388 19.66 12.86 -5.86
C GLN A 388 20.47 11.98 -6.81
N TYR A 389 20.91 10.82 -6.35
CA TYR A 389 21.48 9.81 -7.26
C TYR A 389 20.39 9.13 -8.07
N ASP A 390 20.60 9.07 -9.39
CA ASP A 390 19.80 8.24 -10.30
C ASP A 390 20.10 6.74 -10.08
N PRO A 391 19.38 5.81 -10.70
CA PRO A 391 19.65 4.37 -10.61
C PRO A 391 21.07 3.95 -11.06
N ASN A 392 21.77 4.80 -11.81
CA ASN A 392 23.14 4.58 -12.27
C ASN A 392 24.20 5.20 -11.34
N GLY A 393 23.77 5.79 -10.20
CA GLY A 393 24.65 6.44 -9.24
C GLY A 393 25.14 7.83 -9.68
N LYS A 394 24.50 8.47 -10.67
CA LYS A 394 24.84 9.82 -11.12
C LYS A 394 23.93 10.84 -10.46
N PRO A 395 24.47 12.03 -10.06
CA PRO A 395 23.63 13.13 -9.59
C PRO A 395 22.67 13.59 -10.69
N LYS A 396 21.38 13.58 -10.39
CA LYS A 396 20.28 14.04 -11.25
C LYS A 396 19.40 15.00 -10.46
N LEU A 397 18.92 16.05 -11.12
CA LEU A 397 17.99 17.00 -10.55
C LEU A 397 16.56 16.49 -10.71
N TYR A 398 15.80 16.46 -9.61
CA TYR A 398 14.43 16.04 -9.54
C TYR A 398 13.50 17.17 -9.12
N PRO A 399 12.22 17.13 -9.52
CA PRO A 399 11.21 18.14 -9.16
C PRO A 399 10.98 18.28 -7.66
N ALA A 400 10.33 19.37 -7.26
CA ALA A 400 10.13 19.72 -5.86
C ALA A 400 9.27 18.72 -5.07
N TYR A 401 8.45 17.89 -5.70
CA TYR A 401 7.73 16.82 -4.99
C TYR A 401 8.67 15.74 -4.40
N ILE A 402 9.91 15.60 -4.92
CA ILE A 402 10.94 14.75 -4.28
C ILE A 402 11.46 15.38 -3.00
N THR A 403 11.58 16.71 -2.95
CA THR A 403 11.85 17.43 -1.70
C THR A 403 10.67 17.30 -0.73
N ALA A 404 9.43 17.41 -1.23
CA ALA A 404 8.22 17.19 -0.46
C ALA A 404 8.14 15.76 0.13
N ALA A 405 8.69 14.75 -0.55
CA ALA A 405 8.78 13.39 -0.01
C ALA A 405 9.62 13.31 1.26
N MET A 406 10.72 14.07 1.34
CA MET A 406 11.51 14.17 2.58
C MET A 406 10.72 14.87 3.69
N TYR A 407 9.99 15.95 3.38
CA TYR A 407 9.13 16.64 4.35
C TYR A 407 8.05 15.72 4.90
N ALA A 408 7.35 15.01 4.00
CA ALA A 408 6.33 14.02 4.36
C ALA A 408 6.91 12.89 5.23
N GLY A 409 8.10 12.40 4.89
CA GLY A 409 8.81 11.39 5.66
C GLY A 409 9.15 11.85 7.08
N ILE A 410 9.70 13.07 7.24
CA ILE A 410 10.00 13.67 8.54
C ILE A 410 8.72 13.85 9.36
N ALA A 411 7.67 14.38 8.73
CA ALA A 411 6.38 14.57 9.39
C ALA A 411 5.80 13.23 9.88
N ALA A 412 5.79 12.20 9.02
CA ALA A 412 5.27 10.88 9.37
C ALA A 412 6.12 10.14 10.41
N GLY A 413 7.43 10.39 10.43
CA GLY A 413 8.34 9.81 11.43
C GLY A 413 8.36 10.53 12.78
N SER A 414 7.74 11.70 12.87
CA SER A 414 7.80 12.57 14.05
C SER A 414 6.44 12.71 14.72
N SER A 415 6.46 13.15 16.00
CA SER A 415 5.24 13.53 16.72
C SER A 415 4.43 14.60 15.93
N PRO A 416 3.09 14.60 15.99
CA PRO A 416 2.25 15.58 15.30
C PRO A 416 2.62 17.06 15.59
N VAL A 417 3.11 17.35 16.77
CA VAL A 417 3.50 18.70 17.19
C VAL A 417 4.98 19.04 16.92
N MET A 418 5.75 18.08 16.38
CA MET A 418 7.18 18.31 16.11
C MET A 418 7.37 19.20 14.88
N PRO A 419 8.08 20.34 15.00
CA PRO A 419 8.35 21.20 13.87
C PRO A 419 9.29 20.56 12.84
N LEU A 420 9.02 20.81 11.56
CA LEU A 420 9.91 20.43 10.46
C LEU A 420 11.02 21.47 10.25
N THR A 421 10.84 22.70 10.74
CA THR A 421 11.82 23.80 10.64
C THR A 421 13.19 23.34 11.12
N ARG A 422 14.24 23.60 10.31
CA ARG A 422 15.66 23.23 10.56
C ARG A 422 15.94 21.73 10.59
N LYS A 423 15.03 20.87 10.19
CA LYS A 423 15.30 19.44 10.03
C LYS A 423 16.16 19.20 8.78
N THR A 424 17.19 18.36 8.94
CA THR A 424 18.16 18.05 7.88
C THR A 424 17.52 17.15 6.81
N LEU A 425 17.82 17.44 5.56
CA LEU A 425 17.31 16.74 4.38
C LEU A 425 18.40 15.89 3.73
N ARG A 426 18.03 14.71 3.27
CA ARG A 426 18.89 13.82 2.51
C ARG A 426 18.91 14.24 1.04
N CYS A 427 19.67 15.30 0.69
CA CYS A 427 19.87 15.69 -0.69
C CYS A 427 21.33 16.05 -0.96
N LEU A 428 21.77 15.90 -2.22
CA LEU A 428 23.12 16.19 -2.67
C LEU A 428 23.31 17.67 -2.99
N GLY A 429 22.23 18.34 -3.38
CA GLY A 429 22.20 19.73 -3.78
C GLY A 429 20.77 20.21 -3.99
N LEU A 430 20.57 21.49 -4.12
CA LEU A 430 19.30 22.11 -4.48
C LEU A 430 19.32 22.54 -5.94
N GLU A 431 18.13 22.67 -6.52
CA GLU A 431 17.89 23.23 -7.86
C GLU A 431 18.59 24.59 -8.05
N THR A 432 18.55 25.42 -7.00
CA THR A 432 19.30 26.67 -6.90
C THR A 432 19.57 27.03 -5.44
N ASN A 433 20.59 27.83 -5.21
CA ASN A 433 20.79 28.48 -3.92
C ASN A 433 20.08 29.84 -3.93
N LEU A 434 18.99 29.93 -3.15
CA LEU A 434 18.23 31.16 -2.98
C LEU A 434 19.04 32.17 -2.15
N GLN A 435 18.89 33.45 -2.48
CA GLN A 435 19.35 34.53 -1.62
C GLN A 435 18.45 34.62 -0.38
N VAL A 436 18.94 35.22 0.71
CA VAL A 436 18.16 35.37 1.95
C VAL A 436 16.85 36.11 1.71
N THR A 437 16.90 37.17 0.88
CA THR A 437 15.71 37.96 0.51
C THR A 437 14.68 37.13 -0.29
N GLU A 438 15.15 36.31 -1.22
CA GLU A 438 14.28 35.41 -2.03
C GLU A 438 13.66 34.32 -1.16
N THR A 439 14.45 33.76 -0.23
CA THR A 439 13.96 32.77 0.74
C THR A 439 12.88 33.38 1.62
N SER A 440 13.10 34.59 2.13
CA SER A 440 12.11 35.32 2.94
C SER A 440 10.83 35.58 2.16
N ASP A 441 10.93 36.09 0.92
CA ASP A 441 9.79 36.39 0.05
C ASP A 441 8.95 35.12 -0.28
N LEU A 442 9.61 33.99 -0.48
CA LEU A 442 8.91 32.72 -0.69
C LEU A 442 8.20 32.23 0.58
N ILE A 443 8.87 32.30 1.74
CA ILE A 443 8.26 31.92 3.03
C ILE A 443 7.04 32.80 3.34
N ASP A 444 7.17 34.11 3.15
CA ASP A 444 6.06 35.07 3.35
C ASP A 444 4.89 34.84 2.39
N SER A 445 5.14 34.13 1.29
CA SER A 445 4.12 33.75 0.30
C SER A 445 3.59 32.32 0.49
N GLY A 446 3.94 31.61 1.58
CA GLY A 446 3.45 30.26 1.90
C GLY A 446 4.21 29.13 1.20
N ILE A 447 5.42 29.38 0.73
CA ILE A 447 6.33 28.34 0.22
C ILE A 447 7.36 28.00 1.31
N ALA A 448 7.66 26.72 1.48
CA ALA A 448 8.66 26.21 2.43
C ALA A 448 9.91 25.70 1.68
N PRO A 449 10.78 26.57 1.14
CA PRO A 449 11.92 26.12 0.39
C PRO A 449 12.97 25.48 1.31
N PRO A 450 13.69 24.45 0.86
CA PRO A 450 14.91 24.00 1.52
C PRO A 450 16.01 25.05 1.34
N PHE A 451 16.96 25.11 2.28
CA PHE A 451 18.10 26.01 2.14
C PHE A 451 19.38 25.38 2.75
N PRO A 452 20.59 25.88 2.37
CA PRO A 452 21.83 25.37 2.92
C PRO A 452 21.95 25.62 4.42
N ASP A 453 22.37 24.61 5.19
CA ASP A 453 22.67 24.78 6.61
C ASP A 453 24.07 25.37 6.79
N THR A 454 24.13 26.66 7.00
CA THR A 454 25.38 27.39 7.20
C THR A 454 25.96 27.26 8.63
N VAL A 455 25.19 26.72 9.57
CA VAL A 455 25.55 26.65 11.00
C VAL A 455 26.23 25.35 11.36
N GLN A 456 25.73 24.24 10.85
CA GLN A 456 26.29 22.90 11.13
C GLN A 456 27.24 22.38 10.04
N GLY A 457 27.48 23.18 9.03
CA GLY A 457 28.62 23.02 8.12
C GLY A 457 28.47 22.04 6.98
N ALA A 458 27.40 21.26 6.86
CA ALA A 458 27.17 20.41 5.70
C ALA A 458 25.71 19.95 5.61
N GLY A 459 25.05 20.31 4.53
CA GLY A 459 23.73 19.77 4.21
C GLY A 459 22.69 20.84 3.96
N TYR A 460 21.48 20.38 3.83
CA TYR A 460 20.31 21.19 3.53
C TYR A 460 19.23 20.93 4.57
N VAL A 461 18.48 21.98 4.91
CA VAL A 461 17.44 21.91 5.94
C VAL A 461 16.16 22.57 5.45
N VAL A 462 15.04 22.24 6.09
CA VAL A 462 13.78 22.96 5.90
C VAL A 462 13.94 24.37 6.45
N SER A 463 13.66 25.40 5.63
CA SER A 463 13.78 26.79 6.08
C SER A 463 12.79 27.12 7.18
N ARG A 464 11.52 26.99 6.89
CA ARG A 464 10.39 27.13 7.81
C ARG A 464 9.22 26.27 7.33
N GLN A 465 8.50 25.69 8.23
CA GLN A 465 7.39 24.78 7.95
C GLN A 465 6.06 25.51 7.66
N VAL A 466 6.07 26.49 6.77
CA VAL A 466 4.86 27.23 6.41
C VAL A 466 3.94 26.42 5.52
N THR A 467 2.64 26.62 5.71
CA THR A 467 1.60 26.18 4.79
C THR A 467 1.41 27.19 3.66
N THR A 468 0.60 26.87 2.65
CA THR A 468 0.29 27.82 1.57
C THR A 468 -0.73 28.89 1.97
N TRP A 469 -1.16 28.95 3.23
CA TRP A 469 -2.14 29.90 3.75
C TRP A 469 -1.61 31.34 3.79
N ASN A 470 -2.40 32.28 3.23
CA ASN A 470 -2.01 33.69 3.09
C ASN A 470 -3.13 34.67 3.49
N GLN A 471 -4.18 34.22 4.19
CA GLN A 471 -5.34 35.08 4.49
C GLN A 471 -5.22 35.81 5.82
N ASP A 472 -4.51 35.27 6.79
CA ASP A 472 -4.30 35.84 8.11
C ASP A 472 -2.93 35.49 8.68
N SER A 473 -2.64 35.93 9.89
CA SER A 473 -1.40 35.65 10.61
C SER A 473 -1.56 34.65 11.75
N ASP A 474 -2.64 33.86 11.76
CA ASP A 474 -2.87 32.84 12.76
C ASP A 474 -1.86 31.68 12.63
N LEU A 475 -1.13 31.41 13.68
CA LEU A 475 -0.12 30.34 13.70
C LEU A 475 -0.72 28.96 13.48
N TYR A 476 -2.00 28.75 13.78
CA TYR A 476 -2.72 27.52 13.49
C TYR A 476 -2.77 27.24 11.99
N HIS A 477 -2.99 28.27 11.19
CA HIS A 477 -3.04 28.17 9.73
C HIS A 477 -1.64 28.14 9.09
N ILE A 478 -0.74 29.01 9.57
CA ILE A 478 0.59 29.22 8.95
C ILE A 478 1.57 28.09 9.29
N GLU A 479 1.65 27.66 10.55
CA GLU A 479 2.64 26.70 11.02
C GLU A 479 2.12 25.28 10.93
N PHE A 480 2.66 24.47 10.04
CA PHE A 480 2.22 23.11 9.76
C PHE A 480 2.07 22.24 11.02
N SER A 481 3.05 22.28 11.94
CA SER A 481 3.00 21.46 13.18
C SER A 481 1.96 21.93 14.18
N VAL A 482 1.64 23.24 14.21
CA VAL A 482 0.60 23.77 15.09
C VAL A 482 -0.78 23.29 14.64
N GLY A 483 -1.08 23.47 13.35
CA GLY A 483 -2.32 22.98 12.77
C GLY A 483 -2.46 21.47 12.90
N ARG A 484 -1.42 20.70 12.56
CA ARG A 484 -1.43 19.24 12.68
C ARG A 484 -1.63 18.78 14.12
N GLY A 485 -1.02 19.46 15.11
CA GLY A 485 -1.19 19.16 16.52
C GLY A 485 -2.61 19.39 17.00
N ALA A 486 -3.25 20.48 16.51
CA ALA A 486 -4.65 20.78 16.82
C ALA A 486 -5.61 19.76 16.17
N ASP A 487 -5.39 19.40 14.90
CA ASP A 487 -6.15 18.36 14.18
C ASP A 487 -6.10 17.03 14.93
N TYR A 488 -4.89 16.64 15.36
CA TYR A 488 -4.68 15.42 16.13
C TYR A 488 -5.46 15.43 17.46
N LEU A 489 -5.40 16.55 18.21
CA LEU A 489 -6.12 16.69 19.47
C LEU A 489 -7.64 16.60 19.25
N ALA A 490 -8.16 17.30 18.25
CA ALA A 490 -9.57 17.26 17.88
C ALA A 490 -10.05 15.85 17.53
N ALA A 491 -9.25 15.12 16.74
CA ALA A 491 -9.51 13.72 16.40
C ALA A 491 -9.57 12.81 17.65
N GLN A 492 -8.64 12.98 18.61
CA GLN A 492 -8.63 12.20 19.84
C GLN A 492 -9.86 12.47 20.72
N VAL A 493 -10.25 13.73 20.87
CA VAL A 493 -11.48 14.10 21.61
C VAL A 493 -12.71 13.50 20.92
N ARG A 494 -12.85 13.67 19.61
CA ARG A 494 -13.95 13.09 18.84
C ARG A 494 -14.03 11.57 19.00
N LYS A 495 -12.90 10.85 18.88
CA LYS A 495 -12.85 9.39 19.05
C LYS A 495 -13.36 8.92 20.41
N ARG A 496 -13.13 9.71 21.47
CA ARG A 496 -13.67 9.40 22.81
C ARG A 496 -15.16 9.69 22.89
N HIS A 497 -15.64 10.78 22.27
CA HIS A 497 -17.05 11.12 22.24
C HIS A 497 -17.89 10.13 21.42
N GLU A 498 -17.37 9.61 20.31
CA GLU A 498 -18.05 8.61 19.49
C GLU A 498 -18.37 7.32 20.28
N GLN A 499 -17.60 6.98 21.31
CA GLN A 499 -17.88 5.83 22.18
C GLN A 499 -19.15 6.02 23.05
N ILE A 500 -19.59 7.27 23.22
CA ILE A 500 -20.77 7.63 24.03
C ILE A 500 -21.99 7.90 23.14
N ALA A 501 -21.80 8.21 21.87
CA ALA A 501 -22.90 8.50 20.96
C ALA A 501 -23.91 7.33 20.96
N GLY A 502 -25.21 7.67 21.11
CA GLY A 502 -26.29 6.67 21.21
C GLY A 502 -26.61 6.20 22.63
N GLN A 503 -25.84 6.64 23.66
CA GLN A 503 -26.17 6.34 25.06
C GLN A 503 -27.30 7.25 25.59
N PRO A 504 -28.03 6.85 26.65
CA PRO A 504 -29.05 7.69 27.28
C PRO A 504 -28.47 9.02 27.80
N GLY A 505 -29.08 10.14 27.45
CA GLY A 505 -28.63 11.49 27.82
C GLY A 505 -29.02 11.86 29.27
N THR A 506 -28.37 11.24 30.27
CA THR A 506 -28.54 11.54 31.70
C THR A 506 -27.51 12.58 32.13
N GLU A 507 -27.76 13.26 33.27
CA GLU A 507 -26.79 14.19 33.89
C GLU A 507 -25.43 13.50 34.19
N GLY A 508 -25.47 12.23 34.58
CA GLY A 508 -24.25 11.44 34.79
C GLY A 508 -23.47 11.21 33.49
N MET A 509 -24.18 11.06 32.37
CA MET A 509 -23.55 10.96 31.06
C MET A 509 -22.96 12.29 30.60
N ASP A 510 -23.65 13.38 30.85
CA ASP A 510 -23.17 14.73 30.56
C ASP A 510 -21.87 15.05 31.31
N ALA A 511 -21.79 14.67 32.60
CA ALA A 511 -20.55 14.75 33.39
C ALA A 511 -19.44 13.83 32.81
N THR A 512 -19.81 12.66 32.30
CA THR A 512 -18.86 11.72 31.67
C THR A 512 -18.24 12.33 30.43
N ILE A 513 -18.99 13.03 29.56
CA ILE A 513 -18.50 13.72 28.37
C ILE A 513 -17.41 14.73 28.73
N VAL A 514 -17.67 15.58 29.74
CA VAL A 514 -16.71 16.59 30.25
C VAL A 514 -15.44 15.91 30.78
N ASN A 515 -15.60 14.84 31.58
CA ASN A 515 -14.47 14.12 32.15
C ASN A 515 -13.63 13.41 31.05
N LEU A 516 -14.23 12.85 30.02
CA LEU A 516 -13.51 12.24 28.90
C LEU A 516 -12.74 13.29 28.10
N THR A 517 -13.33 14.46 27.85
CA THR A 517 -12.63 15.58 27.21
C THR A 517 -11.40 15.98 28.02
N ASN A 518 -11.58 16.24 29.31
CA ASN A 518 -10.49 16.60 30.22
C ASN A 518 -9.43 15.49 30.35
N GLY A 519 -9.86 14.22 30.27
CA GLY A 519 -8.95 13.07 30.25
C GLY A 519 -8.04 13.09 29.01
N VAL A 520 -8.60 13.34 27.81
CA VAL A 520 -7.81 13.50 26.58
C VAL A 520 -6.84 14.67 26.67
N LEU A 521 -7.28 15.81 27.21
CA LEU A 521 -6.41 16.99 27.37
C LEU A 521 -5.27 16.71 28.38
N GLN A 522 -5.56 15.99 29.47
CA GLN A 522 -4.53 15.57 30.42
C GLN A 522 -3.53 14.59 29.82
N ASP A 523 -4.01 13.61 29.03
CA ASP A 523 -3.15 12.68 28.31
C ASP A 523 -2.26 13.43 27.30
N ALA A 524 -2.82 14.40 26.57
CA ALA A 524 -2.10 15.24 25.62
C ALA A 524 -1.04 16.13 26.31
N LEU A 525 -1.34 16.68 27.50
CA LEU A 525 -0.38 17.43 28.30
C LEU A 525 0.77 16.53 28.77
N THR A 526 0.45 15.35 29.27
CA THR A 526 1.45 14.37 29.76
C THR A 526 2.36 13.88 28.62
N ALA A 527 1.79 13.68 27.42
CA ALA A 527 2.52 13.28 26.22
C ALA A 527 3.29 14.43 25.55
N GLY A 528 3.14 15.68 26.01
CA GLY A 528 3.78 16.86 25.45
C GLY A 528 3.20 17.29 24.10
N TYR A 529 1.90 17.06 23.86
CA TYR A 529 1.20 17.52 22.65
C TYR A 529 0.54 18.88 22.79
N ILE A 530 0.29 19.31 24.03
CA ILE A 530 -0.16 20.66 24.38
C ILE A 530 0.72 21.23 25.49
N ARG A 531 0.78 22.54 25.58
CA ARG A 531 1.56 23.26 26.61
C ARG A 531 0.81 23.33 27.94
N SER A 532 -0.48 23.58 27.89
CA SER A 532 -1.36 23.70 29.08
C SER A 532 -2.82 23.65 28.67
N TYR A 533 -3.69 23.33 29.62
CA TYR A 533 -5.14 23.50 29.53
C TYR A 533 -5.72 23.80 30.91
N ASP A 534 -6.93 24.33 30.96
CA ASP A 534 -7.69 24.54 32.22
C ASP A 534 -8.97 23.70 32.17
N PRO A 535 -9.10 22.66 33.04
CA PRO A 535 -10.30 21.82 33.10
C PRO A 535 -11.61 22.57 33.33
N LYS A 536 -11.54 23.76 33.92
CA LYS A 536 -12.72 24.61 34.19
C LYS A 536 -13.26 25.31 32.93
N GLN A 537 -12.45 25.38 31.87
CA GLN A 537 -12.86 25.93 30.61
C GLN A 537 -13.55 24.88 29.70
N THR A 538 -13.57 23.61 30.10
CA THR A 538 -14.38 22.61 29.40
C THR A 538 -15.84 22.78 29.84
N GLN A 539 -16.66 23.26 28.91
CA GLN A 539 -18.06 23.53 29.15
C GLN A 539 -18.94 22.64 28.25
N LEU A 540 -20.06 22.20 28.83
CA LEU A 540 -21.06 21.43 28.12
C LEU A 540 -22.37 22.22 28.06
N ARG A 541 -22.91 22.42 26.84
CA ARG A 541 -24.27 22.95 26.65
C ARG A 541 -25.15 21.85 26.08
N VAL A 542 -26.30 21.66 26.68
CA VAL A 542 -27.29 20.64 26.27
C VAL A 542 -28.43 21.32 25.52
N ASP A 543 -28.79 20.76 24.38
CA ASP A 543 -29.93 21.22 23.58
C ASP A 543 -30.66 19.98 23.00
N GLY A 544 -31.70 19.55 23.69
CA GLY A 544 -32.42 18.32 23.36
C GLY A 544 -31.51 17.10 23.31
N THR A 545 -31.33 16.51 22.13
CA THR A 545 -30.46 15.35 21.92
C THR A 545 -28.99 15.73 21.59
N ILE A 546 -28.69 17.04 21.46
CA ILE A 546 -27.39 17.56 21.07
C ILE A 546 -26.58 17.95 22.30
N ARG A 547 -25.31 17.62 22.31
CA ARG A 547 -24.30 18.05 23.29
C ARG A 547 -23.26 18.88 22.58
N TYR A 548 -23.11 20.15 22.97
CA TYR A 548 -22.04 21.03 22.51
C TYR A 548 -20.96 21.04 23.59
N VAL A 549 -19.75 20.68 23.22
CA VAL A 549 -18.59 20.65 24.13
C VAL A 549 -17.60 21.70 23.67
N ASP A 550 -17.41 22.74 24.48
CA ASP A 550 -16.40 23.77 24.26
C ASP A 550 -15.21 23.49 25.19
N TYR A 551 -14.01 23.44 24.65
CA TYR A 551 -12.77 23.24 25.39
C TYR A 551 -11.63 24.03 24.77
N SER A 552 -10.60 24.36 25.58
CA SER A 552 -9.44 25.12 25.12
C SER A 552 -8.14 24.50 25.64
N ALA A 553 -7.12 24.56 24.78
CA ALA A 553 -5.77 24.12 25.13
C ALA A 553 -4.74 25.01 24.44
N ALA A 554 -3.64 25.30 25.11
CA ALA A 554 -2.53 26.03 24.52
C ALA A 554 -1.67 25.07 23.68
N PRO A 555 -1.46 25.33 22.38
CA PRO A 555 -0.64 24.47 21.51
C PRO A 555 0.85 24.58 21.87
N ILE A 556 1.63 23.61 21.40
CA ILE A 556 3.09 23.71 21.35
C ILE A 556 3.45 24.55 20.14
N LEU A 557 4.14 25.67 20.36
CA LEU A 557 4.62 26.56 19.31
C LEU A 557 6.08 26.24 18.96
N PRO A 558 6.47 26.31 17.68
CA PRO A 558 7.87 26.15 17.28
C PRO A 558 8.70 27.34 17.76
N ILE A 559 9.96 27.08 18.11
CA ILE A 559 10.95 28.16 18.35
C ILE A 559 11.58 28.49 16.99
N ASN A 560 11.06 29.52 16.32
CA ASN A 560 11.57 29.92 15.00
C ASN A 560 12.74 30.90 15.09
N TRP A 561 12.79 31.75 16.14
CA TRP A 561 13.82 32.78 16.30
C TRP A 561 14.36 32.81 17.72
N ILE A 562 15.68 32.94 17.84
CA ILE A 562 16.40 33.20 19.09
C ILE A 562 17.31 34.37 18.84
N PHE A 563 17.10 35.48 19.57
CA PHE A 563 17.94 36.66 19.52
C PHE A 563 18.78 36.74 20.79
N SER A 564 20.10 36.86 20.64
CA SER A 564 21.03 37.01 21.76
C SER A 564 21.86 38.28 21.60
N THR A 565 22.08 38.99 22.69
CA THR A 565 22.93 40.19 22.73
C THR A 565 24.15 39.88 23.59
N TYR A 566 25.32 40.08 23.04
CA TYR A 566 26.60 39.98 23.75
C TYR A 566 27.14 41.36 24.08
N HIS A 567 27.28 41.66 25.38
CA HIS A 567 27.87 42.90 25.86
C HIS A 567 29.35 42.68 26.14
N LEU A 568 30.21 43.40 25.40
CA LEU A 568 31.64 43.42 25.65
C LEU A 568 31.93 44.20 26.94
N LEU A 569 32.61 43.56 27.88
CA LEU A 569 33.13 44.22 29.07
C LEU A 569 34.49 44.84 28.75
N PRO A 570 34.77 46.05 29.28
CA PRO A 570 36.13 46.64 29.14
C PRO A 570 37.15 45.74 29.83
N THR A 571 38.35 45.63 29.24
CA THR A 571 39.47 44.80 29.76
C THR A 571 39.92 45.13 31.18
N THR A 572 39.48 46.26 31.72
CA THR A 572 39.79 46.74 33.08
C THR A 572 38.71 46.38 34.10
N ALA A 573 37.64 45.67 33.72
CA ALA A 573 36.63 45.23 34.67
C ALA A 573 37.17 44.06 35.51
N THR A 574 37.39 44.32 36.81
CA THR A 574 37.74 43.28 37.79
C THR A 574 36.54 42.39 37.98
N ILE A 575 36.66 41.12 37.62
CA ILE A 575 35.65 40.11 37.96
C ILE A 575 35.77 39.88 39.48
N GLN A 576 34.81 40.33 40.25
CA GLN A 576 34.64 39.83 41.63
C GLN A 576 34.05 38.42 41.52
N LEU A 577 34.84 37.41 41.87
CA LEU A 577 34.44 36.04 42.02
C LEU A 577 33.54 35.87 43.25
#